data_309f47c0acbaa9fdb00dae95f66ebc4d
#
_entry.id   309f47c0acbaa9fdb00dae95f66ebc4d
#
_cell.length_a   1.000
_cell.length_b   1.000
_cell.length_c   1.000
_cell.angle_alpha   90.00
_cell.angle_beta   90.00
_cell.angle_gamma   90.00
#
_symmetry.space_group_name_H-M   'P 1'
#
loop_
_entity.id
_entity.type
_entity.pdbx_description
1 polymer ?
#
loop_
_entity_poly.entity_id
_entity_poly.type
_entity_poly.pdbx_seq_one_letter_code
_entity_poly.pdbx_strand_id
1 'polypeptide(L)'
;IILLANVDNDIEKVLDKILDFPYEIYNYKRAYEELVFPILRGTCHRATDITVNLNLTSRNYTMEYEVEDGELSTNVQLFFVPTIEIAKLMSVHKNAILEYNPRSYLGLSRNPVNKAIKDQIVNENNNMFSLFNNGITILSDQTEVTSKTGRKGVGQLILKNPQIVNGGQTAHTLSVIYEDSNYSEDIFKNKEVLVKIITFDENLKDESRKLSLIEQLSQATNTQSKIVEADRRSNLEIQIDLQRYLFNKFGYCYHRKTGEF
;
A
#
# COMPACT_ATOMS: atom_id res chain seq x y z
N ILE A 1 -32.07 -4.24 -6.59
CA ILE A 1 -32.52 -3.57 -5.33
C ILE A 1 -31.52 -3.88 -4.25
N ILE A 2 -31.22 -2.89 -3.40
CA ILE A 2 -30.37 -3.05 -2.22
C ILE A 2 -31.25 -3.03 -0.99
N LEU A 3 -31.19 -4.08 -0.18
CA LEU A 3 -31.91 -4.21 1.09
C LEU A 3 -30.94 -3.95 2.23
N LEU A 4 -31.22 -2.93 3.04
CA LEU A 4 -30.42 -2.59 4.24
C LEU A 4 -31.05 -3.27 5.45
N ALA A 5 -30.71 -4.51 5.70
CA ALA A 5 -31.28 -5.29 6.81
C ALA A 5 -30.34 -6.40 7.27
N ASN A 6 -30.41 -6.72 8.56
CA ASN A 6 -29.85 -7.96 9.09
C ASN A 6 -30.92 -9.04 8.95
N VAL A 7 -30.76 -9.89 7.98
CA VAL A 7 -31.64 -11.02 7.72
C VAL A 7 -30.92 -12.32 8.04
N ASP A 8 -31.65 -13.29 8.55
CA ASP A 8 -31.17 -14.65 8.70
C ASP A 8 -31.36 -15.45 7.41
N ASN A 9 -30.77 -16.62 7.35
CA ASN A 9 -30.82 -17.49 6.17
C ASN A 9 -32.27 -17.92 5.80
N ASP A 10 -33.21 -17.88 6.71
CA ASP A 10 -34.61 -18.30 6.45
C ASP A 10 -35.37 -17.16 5.78
N ILE A 11 -35.11 -15.92 6.18
CA ILE A 11 -35.67 -14.73 5.52
C ILE A 11 -35.10 -14.59 4.10
N GLU A 12 -33.80 -14.86 3.90
CA GLU A 12 -33.15 -14.83 2.57
C GLU A 12 -33.83 -15.83 1.62
N LYS A 13 -34.11 -17.06 2.07
CA LYS A 13 -34.85 -18.06 1.28
C LYS A 13 -36.27 -17.63 0.94
N VAL A 14 -36.89 -16.84 1.79
CA VAL A 14 -38.23 -16.29 1.54
C VAL A 14 -38.15 -15.18 0.50
N LEU A 15 -37.14 -14.29 0.59
CA LEU A 15 -36.90 -13.23 -0.38
C LEU A 15 -36.64 -13.81 -1.79
N ASP A 16 -35.85 -14.88 -1.90
CA ASP A 16 -35.56 -15.59 -3.15
C ASP A 16 -36.83 -16.15 -3.82
N LYS A 17 -37.86 -16.46 -3.04
CA LYS A 17 -39.14 -16.98 -3.56
C LYS A 17 -40.14 -15.88 -3.95
N ILE A 18 -40.02 -14.72 -3.34
CA ILE A 18 -41.02 -13.63 -3.51
C ILE A 18 -40.53 -12.59 -4.53
N LEU A 19 -39.19 -12.39 -4.65
CA LEU A 19 -38.65 -11.35 -5.50
C LEU A 19 -38.24 -11.93 -6.85
N ASP A 20 -38.90 -11.52 -7.93
CA ASP A 20 -38.59 -11.91 -9.32
C ASP A 20 -37.49 -11.03 -9.96
N PHE A 21 -36.73 -10.29 -9.18
CA PHE A 21 -35.67 -9.41 -9.67
C PHE A 21 -34.42 -9.51 -8.81
N PRO A 22 -33.22 -9.20 -9.34
CA PRO A 22 -31.97 -9.27 -8.60
C PRO A 22 -31.98 -8.26 -7.44
N TYR A 23 -31.61 -8.76 -6.29
CA TYR A 23 -31.44 -7.94 -5.07
C TYR A 23 -30.13 -8.27 -4.38
N GLU A 24 -29.64 -7.34 -3.57
CA GLU A 24 -28.50 -7.51 -2.68
C GLU A 24 -28.88 -7.14 -1.25
N ILE A 25 -28.47 -7.97 -0.31
CA ILE A 25 -28.64 -7.70 1.11
C ILE A 25 -27.37 -7.05 1.63
N TYR A 26 -27.51 -5.83 2.13
CA TYR A 26 -26.46 -5.09 2.80
C TYR A 26 -26.71 -5.18 4.31
N ASN A 27 -26.24 -6.27 4.90
CA ASN A 27 -26.35 -6.49 6.34
C ASN A 27 -25.24 -5.73 7.09
N TYR A 28 -25.31 -5.73 8.42
CA TYR A 28 -24.33 -5.05 9.27
C TYR A 28 -22.89 -5.50 9.02
N LYS A 29 -22.67 -6.81 8.83
CA LYS A 29 -21.35 -7.38 8.56
C LYS A 29 -20.79 -6.83 7.24
N ARG A 30 -21.58 -6.88 6.17
CA ARG A 30 -21.17 -6.39 4.86
C ARG A 30 -20.95 -4.86 4.88
N ALA A 31 -21.84 -4.12 5.55
CA ALA A 31 -21.65 -2.67 5.71
C ALA A 31 -20.37 -2.34 6.48
N TYR A 32 -20.04 -3.11 7.51
CA TYR A 32 -18.78 -2.94 8.22
C TYR A 32 -17.58 -3.25 7.36
N GLU A 33 -17.56 -4.40 6.68
CA GLU A 33 -16.41 -4.86 5.89
C GLU A 33 -16.16 -4.00 4.64
N GLU A 34 -17.22 -3.58 3.95
CA GLU A 34 -17.12 -2.90 2.67
C GLU A 34 -17.14 -1.36 2.76
N LEU A 35 -17.72 -0.79 3.81
CA LEU A 35 -17.85 0.67 3.97
C LEU A 35 -17.14 1.19 5.21
N VAL A 36 -17.57 0.75 6.40
CA VAL A 36 -17.12 1.36 7.66
C VAL A 36 -15.66 1.08 7.93
N PHE A 37 -15.26 -0.18 7.84
CA PHE A 37 -13.91 -0.60 8.13
C PHE A 37 -12.86 -0.05 7.15
N PRO A 38 -13.10 -0.05 5.82
CA PRO A 38 -12.21 0.61 4.87
C PRO A 38 -12.08 2.11 5.10
N ILE A 39 -13.16 2.81 5.49
CA ILE A 39 -13.12 4.24 5.80
C ILE A 39 -12.28 4.49 7.04
N LEU A 40 -12.52 3.76 8.12
CA LEU A 40 -11.77 3.89 9.37
C LEU A 40 -10.27 3.63 9.18
N ARG A 41 -9.91 2.67 8.34
CA ARG A 41 -8.51 2.36 8.01
C ARG A 41 -7.91 3.24 6.93
N GLY A 42 -8.68 4.11 6.30
CA GLY A 42 -8.22 4.86 5.12
C GLY A 42 -7.96 3.97 3.89
N THR A 43 -8.56 2.77 3.83
CA THR A 43 -8.44 1.80 2.72
C THR A 43 -9.64 1.83 1.78
N CYS A 44 -10.44 2.88 1.82
CA CYS A 44 -11.64 3.04 0.98
C CYS A 44 -11.33 3.11 -0.53
N HIS A 45 -10.11 3.44 -0.90
CA HIS A 45 -9.64 3.39 -2.28
C HIS A 45 -8.77 2.15 -2.48
N ARG A 46 -9.32 1.07 -3.03
CA ARG A 46 -8.50 -0.07 -3.47
C ARG A 46 -7.73 0.34 -4.71
N ALA A 47 -6.41 0.30 -4.61
CA ALA A 47 -5.54 0.52 -5.74
C ALA A 47 -5.48 -0.77 -6.56
N THR A 48 -6.28 -0.87 -7.63
CA THR A 48 -6.23 -2.02 -8.54
C THR A 48 -5.08 -1.88 -9.53
N ASP A 49 -5.04 -0.76 -10.28
CA ASP A 49 -3.99 -0.48 -11.24
C ASP A 49 -3.46 0.94 -11.01
N ILE A 50 -2.17 1.07 -10.78
CA ILE A 50 -1.51 2.35 -10.52
C ILE A 50 -0.46 2.60 -11.58
N THR A 51 -0.47 3.81 -12.14
CA THR A 51 0.55 4.29 -13.06
C THR A 51 1.46 5.28 -12.36
N VAL A 52 2.76 5.02 -12.42
CA VAL A 52 3.83 5.87 -11.89
C VAL A 52 4.70 6.36 -13.05
N ASN A 53 4.91 7.66 -13.17
CA ASN A 53 5.77 8.20 -14.21
C ASN A 53 7.24 8.02 -13.86
N LEU A 54 8.04 7.61 -14.84
CA LEU A 54 9.49 7.44 -14.74
C LEU A 54 10.20 8.51 -15.54
N ASN A 55 11.30 9.00 -14.99
CA ASN A 55 12.21 9.87 -15.74
C ASN A 55 13.25 9.02 -16.49
N LEU A 56 13.10 8.88 -17.81
CA LEU A 56 14.01 8.12 -18.66
C LEU A 56 15.16 8.97 -19.22
N THR A 57 15.22 10.27 -18.92
CA THR A 57 16.31 11.14 -19.39
C THR A 57 17.59 10.97 -18.58
N SER A 58 17.47 10.67 -17.30
CA SER A 58 18.60 10.24 -16.48
C SER A 58 18.72 8.73 -16.68
N ARG A 59 19.81 8.24 -17.24
CA ARG A 59 20.18 6.84 -17.53
C ARG A 59 19.64 5.82 -16.51
N ASN A 60 18.31 5.72 -16.37
CA ASN A 60 17.65 4.76 -15.50
C ASN A 60 17.71 3.39 -16.16
N TYR A 61 18.73 2.63 -15.81
CA TYR A 61 18.76 1.21 -16.10
C TYR A 61 17.85 0.51 -15.10
N THR A 62 16.83 -0.15 -15.60
CA THR A 62 16.09 -1.13 -14.82
C THR A 62 17.05 -2.31 -14.58
N MET A 63 17.32 -2.64 -13.33
CA MET A 63 17.90 -3.91 -12.97
C MET A 63 16.76 -4.89 -12.71
N GLU A 64 16.81 -6.00 -13.38
CA GLU A 64 15.82 -7.08 -13.24
C GLU A 64 16.54 -8.34 -12.78
N TYR A 65 15.96 -9.01 -11.81
CA TYR A 65 16.50 -10.22 -11.22
C TYR A 65 15.37 -11.17 -10.88
N GLU A 66 15.47 -12.39 -11.36
CA GLU A 66 14.53 -13.46 -11.05
C GLU A 66 15.03 -14.27 -9.85
N VAL A 67 14.13 -14.50 -8.89
CA VAL A 67 14.37 -15.30 -7.70
C VAL A 67 13.49 -16.54 -7.79
N GLU A 68 14.12 -17.70 -7.80
CA GLU A 68 13.44 -18.99 -7.84
C GLU A 68 13.61 -19.73 -6.50
N ASP A 69 12.51 -20.22 -5.93
CA ASP A 69 12.49 -21.10 -4.78
C ASP A 69 11.48 -22.24 -5.04
N GLY A 70 11.96 -23.29 -5.68
CA GLY A 70 11.15 -24.42 -6.09
C GLY A 70 10.07 -24.04 -7.12
N GLU A 71 8.80 -24.04 -6.70
CA GLU A 71 7.67 -23.65 -7.55
C GLU A 71 7.37 -22.15 -7.51
N LEU A 72 8.07 -21.40 -6.67
CA LEU A 72 7.89 -19.97 -6.52
C LEU A 72 8.92 -19.24 -7.38
N SER A 73 8.45 -18.51 -8.39
CA SER A 73 9.26 -17.52 -9.10
C SER A 73 8.78 -16.10 -8.74
N THR A 74 9.72 -15.21 -8.48
CA THR A 74 9.47 -13.80 -8.23
C THR A 74 10.43 -12.95 -9.06
N ASN A 75 9.89 -11.96 -9.73
CA ASN A 75 10.69 -10.98 -10.46
C ASN A 75 10.96 -9.76 -9.57
N VAL A 76 12.21 -9.37 -9.45
CA VAL A 76 12.66 -8.20 -8.69
C VAL A 76 13.19 -7.15 -9.64
N GLN A 77 12.56 -5.97 -9.65
CA GLN A 77 12.95 -4.85 -10.47
C GLN A 77 13.32 -3.64 -9.62
N LEU A 78 14.35 -2.89 -10.01
CA LEU A 78 14.84 -1.69 -9.32
C LEU A 78 14.67 -0.47 -10.22
N PHE A 79 14.06 0.59 -9.67
CA PHE A 79 13.84 1.85 -10.35
C PHE A 79 14.24 3.04 -9.48
N PHE A 80 14.71 4.11 -10.10
CA PHE A 80 14.70 5.43 -9.48
C PHE A 80 13.42 6.16 -9.92
N VAL A 81 12.55 6.44 -8.94
CA VAL A 81 11.24 7.03 -9.16
C VAL A 81 11.26 8.47 -8.65
N PRO A 82 10.74 9.46 -9.40
CA PRO A 82 10.57 10.80 -8.91
C PRO A 82 9.78 10.82 -7.59
N THR A 83 10.30 11.49 -6.58
CA THR A 83 9.68 11.54 -5.24
C THR A 83 8.27 12.09 -5.25
N ILE A 84 7.95 12.98 -6.21
CA ILE A 84 6.60 13.51 -6.42
C ILE A 84 5.59 12.41 -6.81
N GLU A 85 6.00 11.41 -7.57
CA GLU A 85 5.11 10.32 -7.98
C GLU A 85 4.75 9.43 -6.77
N ILE A 86 5.71 9.19 -5.89
CA ILE A 86 5.46 8.48 -4.63
C ILE A 86 4.55 9.31 -3.71
N ALA A 87 4.77 10.62 -3.66
CA ALA A 87 3.93 11.53 -2.89
C ALA A 87 2.48 11.49 -3.36
N LYS A 88 2.24 11.59 -4.67
CA LYS A 88 0.91 11.52 -5.31
C LYS A 88 0.26 10.16 -5.06
N LEU A 89 1.00 9.08 -5.25
CA LEU A 89 0.56 7.72 -4.99
C LEU A 89 0.03 7.56 -3.57
N MET A 90 0.83 7.98 -2.59
CA MET A 90 0.47 7.85 -1.18
C MET A 90 -0.65 8.80 -0.76
N SER A 91 -0.70 10.03 -1.32
CA SER A 91 -1.78 11.00 -1.08
C SER A 91 -3.15 10.47 -1.50
N VAL A 92 -3.22 9.80 -2.66
CA VAL A 92 -4.48 9.24 -3.19
C VAL A 92 -4.88 7.96 -2.45
N HIS A 93 -3.96 7.02 -2.28
CA HIS A 93 -4.29 5.66 -1.84
C HIS A 93 -4.13 5.43 -0.33
N LYS A 94 -3.38 6.29 0.36
CA LYS A 94 -3.21 6.26 1.82
C LYS A 94 -2.91 4.85 2.36
N ASN A 95 -3.66 4.40 3.35
CA ASN A 95 -3.47 3.10 3.96
C ASN A 95 -3.83 1.90 3.06
N ALA A 96 -4.52 2.13 1.94
CA ALA A 96 -4.86 1.05 0.99
C ALA A 96 -3.63 0.36 0.41
N ILE A 97 -2.52 1.10 0.22
CA ILE A 97 -1.25 0.56 -0.27
C ILE A 97 -0.26 0.16 0.85
N LEU A 98 -0.71 0.16 2.10
CA LEU A 98 0.07 -0.22 3.29
C LEU A 98 -0.53 -1.43 4.02
N GLU A 99 -1.41 -2.19 3.39
CA GLU A 99 -2.13 -3.28 4.04
C GLU A 99 -1.18 -4.34 4.61
N TYR A 100 -0.15 -4.70 3.86
CA TYR A 100 0.88 -5.67 4.28
C TYR A 100 2.06 -5.04 5.03
N ASN A 101 2.08 -3.72 5.19
CA ASN A 101 3.10 -3.08 6.00
C ASN A 101 2.78 -3.32 7.49
N PRO A 102 3.72 -3.86 8.30
CA PRO A 102 3.48 -4.09 9.72
C PRO A 102 3.30 -2.80 10.51
N ARG A 103 3.69 -1.68 9.91
CA ARG A 103 3.43 -0.32 10.40
C ARG A 103 2.70 0.46 9.34
N SER A 104 1.65 1.19 9.73
CA SER A 104 1.07 2.16 8.82
C SER A 104 2.04 3.34 8.66
N TYR A 105 2.15 4.21 9.63
CA TYR A 105 3.15 5.29 9.70
C TYR A 105 3.14 5.94 11.09
N LEU A 106 4.23 6.61 11.43
CA LEU A 106 4.32 7.41 12.65
C LEU A 106 4.13 8.89 12.28
N GLY A 107 3.35 9.61 13.08
CA GLY A 107 3.08 11.03 12.86
C GLY A 107 4.34 11.88 12.73
N LEU A 108 4.27 12.95 11.92
CA LEU A 108 5.42 13.82 11.60
C LEU A 108 6.05 14.49 12.82
N SER A 109 5.25 14.87 13.81
CA SER A 109 5.65 15.80 14.87
C SER A 109 6.66 15.25 15.88
N ARG A 110 6.93 13.95 15.90
CA ARG A 110 7.79 13.31 16.91
C ARG A 110 8.86 12.35 16.38
N ASN A 111 8.98 12.21 15.04
CA ASN A 111 9.93 11.26 14.47
C ASN A 111 11.09 12.01 13.80
N PRO A 112 12.34 11.85 14.27
CA PRO A 112 13.51 12.50 13.69
C PRO A 112 13.74 12.10 12.22
N VAL A 113 13.33 10.89 11.82
CA VAL A 113 13.44 10.41 10.44
C VAL A 113 12.54 11.24 9.51
N ASN A 114 11.29 11.51 9.92
CA ASN A 114 10.37 12.32 9.12
C ASN A 114 10.87 13.76 8.95
N LYS A 115 11.46 14.31 10.02
CA LYS A 115 12.06 15.64 9.96
C LYS A 115 13.23 15.65 8.96
N ALA A 116 14.12 14.67 9.01
CA ALA A 116 15.23 14.56 8.07
C ALA A 116 14.76 14.44 6.61
N ILE A 117 13.72 13.62 6.33
CA ILE A 117 13.11 13.50 5.01
C ILE A 117 12.54 14.84 4.55
N LYS A 118 11.79 15.53 5.43
CA LYS A 118 11.23 16.84 5.12
C LYS A 118 12.32 17.87 4.82
N ASP A 119 13.36 17.93 5.63
CA ASP A 119 14.48 18.86 5.43
C ASP A 119 15.15 18.61 4.08
N GLN A 120 15.38 17.37 3.67
CA GLN A 120 15.95 17.03 2.38
C GLN A 120 15.05 17.40 1.19
N ILE A 121 13.74 17.31 1.32
CA ILE A 121 12.81 17.68 0.25
C ILE A 121 12.65 19.19 0.17
N VAL A 122 12.47 19.87 1.31
CA VAL A 122 12.09 21.30 1.34
C VAL A 122 13.31 22.21 1.25
N ASN A 123 14.38 21.90 1.98
CA ASN A 123 15.50 22.83 2.19
C ASN A 123 16.69 22.55 1.23
N GLU A 124 16.78 21.33 0.68
CA GLU A 124 17.89 20.95 -0.18
C GLU A 124 17.50 21.10 -1.66
N ASN A 125 18.33 21.80 -2.43
CA ASN A 125 18.16 21.92 -3.88
C ASN A 125 19.16 21.05 -4.64
N ASN A 126 19.19 19.75 -4.33
CA ASN A 126 20.07 18.77 -4.94
C ASN A 126 19.31 17.44 -5.17
N ASN A 127 19.99 16.47 -5.80
CA ASN A 127 19.44 15.14 -6.09
C ASN A 127 19.94 14.05 -5.11
N MET A 128 20.45 14.43 -3.95
CA MET A 128 21.08 13.49 -3.01
C MET A 128 20.06 12.71 -2.17
N PHE A 129 18.77 12.95 -2.33
CA PHE A 129 17.72 12.28 -1.55
C PHE A 129 17.85 10.75 -1.56
N SER A 130 18.15 10.17 -2.72
CA SER A 130 18.32 8.72 -2.88
C SER A 130 19.52 8.15 -2.13
N LEU A 131 20.52 8.97 -1.79
CA LEU A 131 21.70 8.51 -1.02
C LEU A 131 21.41 8.40 0.47
N PHE A 132 20.50 9.21 0.98
CA PHE A 132 20.16 9.26 2.41
C PHE A 132 18.87 8.54 2.76
N ASN A 133 18.21 7.96 1.76
CA ASN A 133 16.96 7.22 1.94
C ASN A 133 17.16 5.74 1.59
N ASN A 134 16.64 4.85 2.46
CA ASN A 134 16.77 3.40 2.27
C ASN A 134 15.92 2.82 1.13
N GLY A 135 15.16 3.69 0.44
CA GLY A 135 14.28 3.27 -0.64
C GLY A 135 12.92 2.76 -0.15
N ILE A 136 12.12 2.34 -1.11
CA ILE A 136 10.76 1.82 -0.91
C ILE A 136 10.69 0.44 -1.55
N THR A 137 10.07 -0.52 -0.86
CA THR A 137 9.79 -1.85 -1.41
C THR A 137 8.30 -2.00 -1.64
N ILE A 138 7.91 -2.31 -2.87
CA ILE A 138 6.53 -2.49 -3.32
C ILE A 138 6.36 -3.93 -3.81
N LEU A 139 5.30 -4.58 -3.37
CA LEU A 139 4.80 -5.82 -3.97
C LEU A 139 3.80 -5.45 -5.03
N SER A 140 3.77 -6.19 -6.14
CA SER A 140 2.78 -6.02 -7.20
C SER A 140 2.37 -7.38 -7.75
N ASP A 141 1.10 -7.54 -8.10
CA ASP A 141 0.64 -8.77 -8.77
C ASP A 141 1.16 -8.85 -10.20
N GLN A 142 1.30 -7.69 -10.87
CA GLN A 142 1.84 -7.57 -12.22
C GLN A 142 2.53 -6.23 -12.38
N THR A 143 3.64 -6.23 -13.09
CA THR A 143 4.45 -5.02 -13.33
C THR A 143 4.76 -4.88 -14.80
N GLU A 144 4.39 -3.74 -15.38
CA GLU A 144 4.70 -3.42 -16.77
C GLU A 144 5.44 -2.09 -16.85
N VAL A 145 6.45 -2.04 -17.72
CA VAL A 145 7.20 -0.82 -18.01
C VAL A 145 7.01 -0.44 -19.47
N THR A 146 6.56 0.77 -19.71
CA THR A 146 6.41 1.30 -21.06
C THR A 146 7.14 2.62 -21.26
N SER A 147 7.90 2.71 -22.35
CA SER A 147 8.51 3.96 -22.82
C SER A 147 7.65 4.68 -23.86
N LYS A 148 6.54 4.07 -24.29
CA LYS A 148 5.66 4.59 -25.35
C LYS A 148 4.58 5.51 -24.78
N THR A 149 4.97 6.59 -24.10
CA THR A 149 4.05 7.51 -23.43
C THR A 149 3.65 8.72 -24.30
N GLY A 150 4.22 8.84 -25.50
CA GLY A 150 4.07 10.04 -26.33
C GLY A 150 4.84 11.27 -25.83
N ARG A 151 5.53 11.16 -24.70
CA ARG A 151 6.37 12.22 -24.12
C ARG A 151 7.84 11.80 -24.13
N LYS A 152 8.70 12.63 -24.74
CA LYS A 152 10.15 12.35 -24.80
C LYS A 152 10.72 12.31 -23.38
N GLY A 153 11.45 11.22 -23.07
CA GLY A 153 12.14 11.07 -21.80
C GLY A 153 11.23 10.68 -20.60
N VAL A 154 9.96 10.38 -20.84
CA VAL A 154 9.03 9.91 -19.79
C VAL A 154 8.63 8.48 -20.10
N GLY A 155 8.83 7.59 -19.13
CA GLY A 155 8.26 6.25 -19.13
C GLY A 155 7.12 6.15 -18.13
N GLN A 156 6.43 5.03 -18.17
CA GLN A 156 5.39 4.68 -17.19
C GLN A 156 5.63 3.29 -16.65
N LEU A 157 5.47 3.17 -15.36
CA LEU A 157 5.46 1.94 -14.61
C LEU A 157 4.02 1.69 -14.19
N ILE A 158 3.46 0.58 -14.64
CA ILE A 158 2.09 0.17 -14.32
C ILE A 158 2.17 -0.97 -13.33
N LEU A 159 1.55 -0.79 -12.17
CA LEU A 159 1.55 -1.73 -11.06
C LEU A 159 0.13 -2.18 -10.78
N LYS A 160 -0.08 -3.49 -10.68
CA LYS A 160 -1.37 -4.08 -10.31
C LYS A 160 -1.38 -4.43 -8.83
N ASN A 161 -2.40 -3.99 -8.11
CA ASN A 161 -2.55 -4.17 -6.66
C ASN A 161 -1.27 -3.86 -5.85
N PRO A 162 -0.60 -2.72 -6.04
CA PRO A 162 0.65 -2.45 -5.37
C PRO A 162 0.47 -2.33 -3.84
N GLN A 163 1.44 -2.89 -3.10
CA GLN A 163 1.50 -2.82 -1.64
C GLN A 163 2.91 -2.43 -1.19
N ILE A 164 3.02 -1.34 -0.44
CA ILE A 164 4.29 -0.89 0.15
C ILE A 164 4.55 -1.70 1.41
N VAL A 165 5.55 -2.58 1.38
CA VAL A 165 5.96 -3.40 2.54
C VAL A 165 7.12 -2.78 3.32
N ASN A 166 7.91 -1.91 2.68
CA ASN A 166 8.94 -1.12 3.35
C ASN A 166 9.00 0.29 2.76
N GLY A 167 9.43 1.27 3.56
CA GLY A 167 9.50 2.67 3.15
C GLY A 167 8.16 3.42 3.28
N GLY A 168 7.17 2.85 3.96
CA GLY A 168 5.88 3.50 4.22
C GLY A 168 6.02 4.87 4.91
N GLN A 169 7.00 5.00 5.82
CA GLN A 169 7.33 6.28 6.48
C GLN A 169 7.80 7.34 5.48
N THR A 170 8.65 6.96 4.53
CA THR A 170 9.11 7.84 3.45
C THR A 170 7.96 8.26 2.56
N ALA A 171 7.16 7.30 2.08
CA ALA A 171 6.01 7.57 1.22
C ALA A 171 4.99 8.49 1.90
N HIS A 172 4.67 8.24 3.17
CA HIS A 172 3.76 9.10 3.94
C HIS A 172 4.32 10.51 4.15
N THR A 173 5.59 10.64 4.51
CA THR A 173 6.19 11.97 4.70
C THR A 173 6.17 12.77 3.40
N LEU A 174 6.46 12.13 2.27
CA LEU A 174 6.37 12.77 0.95
C LEU A 174 4.95 13.23 0.63
N SER A 175 3.92 12.42 0.94
CA SER A 175 2.52 12.80 0.71
C SER A 175 2.08 13.98 1.57
N VAL A 176 2.49 14.02 2.84
CA VAL A 176 2.16 15.15 3.72
C VAL A 176 2.81 16.46 3.24
N ILE A 177 4.05 16.39 2.74
CA ILE A 177 4.72 17.56 2.14
C ILE A 177 3.98 17.99 0.86
N TYR A 178 3.53 17.03 0.05
CA TYR A 178 2.79 17.29 -1.18
C TYR A 178 1.42 17.93 -0.93
N GLU A 179 0.72 17.50 0.12
CA GLU A 179 -0.59 18.02 0.53
C GLU A 179 -0.50 19.41 1.24
N ASP A 180 0.69 19.80 1.69
CA ASP A 180 0.92 21.08 2.38
C ASP A 180 0.94 22.24 1.36
N SER A 181 -0.09 23.06 1.38
CA SER A 181 -0.26 24.23 0.49
C SER A 181 0.84 25.28 0.59
N ASN A 182 1.70 25.21 1.60
CA ASN A 182 2.85 26.12 1.73
C ASN A 182 3.98 25.79 0.74
N TYR A 183 3.95 24.63 0.10
CA TYR A 183 4.99 24.18 -0.81
C TYR A 183 4.44 23.98 -2.23
N SER A 184 5.24 24.35 -3.23
CA SER A 184 4.94 24.03 -4.63
C SER A 184 5.53 22.68 -5.01
N GLU A 185 5.02 22.06 -6.09
CA GLU A 185 5.58 20.81 -6.62
C GLU A 185 7.05 20.93 -7.03
N ASP A 186 7.55 22.14 -7.24
CA ASP A 186 8.95 22.39 -7.65
C ASP A 186 9.98 21.91 -6.62
N ILE A 187 9.62 21.81 -5.34
CA ILE A 187 10.51 21.29 -4.28
C ILE A 187 10.89 19.82 -4.50
N PHE A 188 10.08 19.06 -5.22
CA PHE A 188 10.35 17.66 -5.57
C PHE A 188 11.23 17.48 -6.81
N LYS A 189 11.47 18.58 -7.53
CA LYS A 189 12.19 18.54 -8.81
C LYS A 189 13.61 17.96 -8.65
N ASN A 190 13.99 17.09 -9.56
CA ASN A 190 15.28 16.37 -9.58
C ASN A 190 15.55 15.50 -8.34
N LYS A 191 14.55 15.14 -7.57
CA LYS A 191 14.68 14.25 -6.42
C LYS A 191 14.00 12.92 -6.72
N GLU A 192 14.78 11.86 -6.60
CA GLU A 192 14.33 10.49 -6.88
C GLU A 192 14.55 9.61 -5.65
N VAL A 193 13.79 8.55 -5.54
CA VAL A 193 13.93 7.52 -4.51
C VAL A 193 14.09 6.16 -5.18
N LEU A 194 14.95 5.32 -4.62
CA LEU A 194 15.08 3.93 -5.07
C LEU A 194 13.81 3.15 -4.71
N VAL A 195 13.19 2.53 -5.71
CA VAL A 195 12.04 1.66 -5.54
C VAL A 195 12.39 0.26 -6.01
N LYS A 196 12.24 -0.71 -5.10
CA LYS A 196 12.33 -2.12 -5.38
C LYS A 196 10.93 -2.68 -5.55
N ILE A 197 10.63 -3.24 -6.71
CA ILE A 197 9.37 -3.89 -7.00
C ILE A 197 9.58 -5.40 -7.02
N ILE A 198 8.73 -6.12 -6.33
CA ILE A 198 8.70 -7.57 -6.29
C ILE A 198 7.38 -8.01 -6.88
N THR A 199 7.43 -8.69 -8.02
CA THR A 199 6.27 -9.21 -8.73
C THR A 199 6.23 -10.72 -8.58
N PHE A 200 5.10 -11.24 -8.15
CA PHE A 200 4.88 -12.69 -8.04
C PHE A 200 4.48 -13.27 -9.39
N ASP A 201 4.92 -14.50 -9.67
CA ASP A 201 4.46 -15.23 -10.84
C ASP A 201 2.93 -15.45 -10.77
N GLU A 202 2.24 -15.17 -11.88
CA GLU A 202 0.78 -15.36 -12.02
C GLU A 202 0.36 -16.84 -11.83
N ASN A 203 1.28 -17.77 -11.99
CA ASN A 203 1.04 -19.21 -11.80
C ASN A 203 1.04 -19.63 -10.33
N LEU A 204 1.34 -18.72 -9.40
CA LEU A 204 1.32 -19.04 -7.97
C LEU A 204 -0.11 -19.21 -7.48
N LYS A 205 -0.63 -20.44 -7.59
CA LYS A 205 -1.99 -20.82 -7.18
C LYS A 205 -2.18 -20.94 -5.68
N ASP A 206 -1.08 -21.04 -4.91
CA ASP A 206 -1.11 -21.17 -3.47
C ASP A 206 -1.05 -19.80 -2.80
N GLU A 207 -2.22 -19.26 -2.52
CA GLU A 207 -2.39 -17.96 -1.85
C GLU A 207 -1.79 -17.95 -0.44
N SER A 208 -1.78 -19.09 0.26
CA SER A 208 -1.23 -19.21 1.61
C SER A 208 0.30 -19.07 1.59
N ARG A 209 0.95 -19.62 0.57
CA ARG A 209 2.40 -19.49 0.37
C ARG A 209 2.80 -18.07 -0.01
N LYS A 210 2.00 -17.41 -0.86
CA LYS A 210 2.16 -15.98 -1.19
C LYS A 210 2.10 -15.12 0.07
N LEU A 211 1.08 -15.31 0.91
CA LEU A 211 0.93 -14.56 2.16
C LEU A 211 2.09 -14.82 3.13
N SER A 212 2.55 -16.08 3.26
CA SER A 212 3.72 -16.42 4.09
C SER A 212 4.98 -15.68 3.61
N LEU A 213 5.23 -15.64 2.30
CA LEU A 213 6.38 -14.90 1.76
C LEU A 213 6.25 -13.39 1.97
N ILE A 214 5.06 -12.83 1.80
CA ILE A 214 4.79 -11.41 2.08
C ILE A 214 5.10 -11.10 3.55
N GLU A 215 4.69 -11.96 4.48
CA GLU A 215 4.97 -11.79 5.89
C GLU A 215 6.48 -11.84 6.18
N GLN A 216 7.20 -12.81 5.62
CA GLN A 216 8.66 -12.95 5.75
C GLN A 216 9.38 -11.72 5.17
N LEU A 217 9.01 -11.25 3.98
CA LEU A 217 9.58 -10.05 3.35
C LEU A 217 9.32 -8.81 4.20
N SER A 218 8.12 -8.65 4.69
CA SER A 218 7.74 -7.55 5.56
C SER A 218 8.53 -7.56 6.86
N GLN A 219 8.71 -8.71 7.49
CA GLN A 219 9.52 -8.87 8.68
C GLN A 219 11.00 -8.56 8.40
N ALA A 220 11.58 -9.17 7.37
CA ALA A 220 13.00 -8.99 7.02
C ALA A 220 13.35 -7.55 6.69
N THR A 221 12.47 -6.85 5.97
CA THR A 221 12.72 -5.46 5.55
C THR A 221 12.49 -4.43 6.64
N ASN A 222 11.70 -4.75 7.65
CA ASN A 222 11.36 -3.85 8.76
C ASN A 222 12.15 -4.12 10.06
N THR A 223 13.06 -5.09 10.09
CA THR A 223 13.88 -5.41 11.27
C THR A 223 14.86 -4.32 11.71
N GLN A 224 15.14 -3.35 10.83
CA GLN A 224 16.07 -2.24 11.11
C GLN A 224 15.52 -1.18 12.09
N SER A 225 14.24 -1.18 12.40
CA SER A 225 13.63 -0.33 13.42
C SER A 225 12.99 -1.21 14.49
N LYS A 226 13.04 -0.77 15.77
CA LYS A 226 12.41 -1.50 16.88
C LYS A 226 10.91 -1.68 16.60
N ILE A 227 10.55 -2.76 15.92
CA ILE A 227 9.17 -3.19 15.76
C ILE A 227 8.80 -3.93 17.04
N VAL A 228 7.74 -3.50 17.71
CA VAL A 228 7.17 -4.24 18.83
C VAL A 228 6.64 -5.58 18.31
N GLU A 229 6.81 -6.67 19.05
CA GLU A 229 6.34 -8.02 18.67
C GLU A 229 4.85 -8.03 18.27
N ALA A 230 4.05 -7.16 18.90
CA ALA A 230 2.64 -6.97 18.56
C ALA A 230 2.41 -6.51 17.12
N ASP A 231 3.24 -5.57 16.63
CA ASP A 231 3.12 -5.08 15.25
C ASP A 231 3.48 -6.16 14.22
N ARG A 232 4.43 -7.06 14.56
CA ARG A 232 4.79 -8.20 13.69
C ARG A 232 3.65 -9.18 13.48
N ARG A 233 2.84 -9.38 14.51
CA ARG A 233 1.70 -10.31 14.50
C ARG A 233 0.39 -9.67 14.04
N SER A 234 0.42 -8.40 13.66
CA SER A 234 -0.78 -7.62 13.33
C SER A 234 -1.59 -8.19 12.16
N ASN A 235 -0.95 -8.86 11.23
CA ASN A 235 -1.59 -9.43 10.04
C ASN A 235 -1.99 -10.91 10.20
N LEU A 236 -1.76 -11.51 11.38
CA LEU A 236 -2.29 -12.85 11.65
C LEU A 236 -3.82 -12.84 11.57
N GLU A 237 -4.40 -13.89 11.00
CA GLU A 237 -5.84 -14.06 10.85
C GLU A 237 -6.59 -13.86 12.17
N ILE A 238 -6.06 -14.43 13.26
CA ILE A 238 -6.63 -14.26 14.61
C ILE A 238 -6.73 -12.79 15.04
N GLN A 239 -5.79 -11.94 14.65
CA GLN A 239 -5.80 -10.51 14.97
C GLN A 239 -6.86 -9.77 14.14
N ILE A 240 -7.01 -10.16 12.90
CA ILE A 240 -8.04 -9.62 12.00
C ILE A 240 -9.42 -10.01 12.51
N ASP A 241 -9.62 -11.27 12.87
CA ASP A 241 -10.88 -11.77 13.41
C ASP A 241 -11.23 -11.13 14.76
N LEU A 242 -10.24 -10.96 15.63
CA LEU A 242 -10.42 -10.27 16.91
C LEU A 242 -10.87 -8.81 16.70
N GLN A 243 -10.24 -8.10 15.75
CA GLN A 243 -10.62 -6.73 15.39
C GLN A 243 -12.08 -6.66 14.94
N ARG A 244 -12.47 -7.57 14.04
CA ARG A 244 -13.85 -7.68 13.55
C ARG A 244 -14.82 -8.02 14.67
N TYR A 245 -14.48 -9.00 15.51
CA TYR A 245 -15.33 -9.44 16.61
C TYR A 245 -15.58 -8.33 17.63
N LEU A 246 -14.54 -7.62 18.06
CA LEU A 246 -14.66 -6.56 19.04
C LEU A 246 -15.49 -5.39 18.51
N PHE A 247 -15.32 -5.04 17.23
CA PHE A 247 -16.14 -4.01 16.64
C PHE A 247 -17.60 -4.46 16.49
N ASN A 248 -17.85 -5.65 15.95
CA ASN A 248 -19.20 -6.17 15.73
C ASN A 248 -19.99 -6.35 17.00
N LYS A 249 -19.35 -6.78 18.07
CA LYS A 249 -20.04 -7.12 19.33
C LYS A 249 -20.15 -5.95 20.30
N PHE A 250 -19.13 -5.08 20.31
CA PHE A 250 -18.99 -4.05 21.35
C PHE A 250 -18.81 -2.63 20.77
N GLY A 251 -18.62 -2.47 19.47
CA GLY A 251 -18.30 -1.19 18.85
C GLY A 251 -16.89 -0.68 19.16
N TYR A 252 -15.99 -1.56 19.62
CA TYR A 252 -14.63 -1.16 19.98
C TYR A 252 -13.69 -1.22 18.78
N CYS A 253 -12.95 -0.14 18.56
CA CYS A 253 -11.87 -0.11 17.58
C CYS A 253 -10.61 -0.76 18.18
N TYR A 254 -10.27 -1.95 17.72
CA TYR A 254 -9.05 -2.64 18.12
C TYR A 254 -7.91 -2.30 17.18
N HIS A 255 -6.87 -1.64 17.69
CA HIS A 255 -5.68 -1.33 16.93
C HIS A 255 -4.78 -2.55 16.85
N ARG A 256 -4.61 -3.13 15.68
CA ARG A 256 -3.73 -4.28 15.46
C ARG A 256 -2.28 -3.85 15.29
N LYS A 257 -2.07 -2.67 14.75
CA LYS A 257 -0.73 -2.12 14.47
C LYS A 257 -0.66 -0.62 14.76
N THR A 258 0.54 -0.16 15.02
CA THR A 258 0.81 1.26 15.27
C THR A 258 0.41 2.12 14.06
N GLY A 259 -0.37 3.17 14.29
CA GLY A 259 -0.82 4.11 13.26
C GLY A 259 -1.99 3.60 12.40
N GLU A 260 -2.76 2.62 12.88
CA GLU A 260 -3.88 2.05 12.10
C GLU A 260 -5.10 2.98 12.06
N PHE A 261 -5.33 3.78 13.11
CA PHE A 261 -6.41 4.76 13.21
C PHE A 261 -5.88 6.11 13.66
#